data_1235a528461e659200884cecf46b5832
#
_entry.id   1235a528461e659200884cecf46b5832
#
_cell.length_a   1.000
_cell.length_b   1.000
_cell.length_c   1.000
_cell.angle_alpha   90.00
_cell.angle_beta   90.00
_cell.angle_gamma   90.00
#
_symmetry.space_group_name_H-M   'P 1'
#
loop_
_entity.id
_entity.type
_entity.pdbx_description
1 polymer ?
#
loop_
_entity_poly.entity_id
_entity_poly.type
_entity_poly.pdbx_seq_one_letter_code
_entity_poly.pdbx_strand_id
1 'polypeptide(L)'
;MADTQGDKGIERWQKVISAMQELNPATVIPFHFLHDNFSPAVLGFMNKYLADYRQAAARSKDAAELISAMEALYPQLAGREDMSFSAKVFKGEENWKIFSPYLPIGRAIKVDFGAFAFRNSFKDAHHMTFVGLDGIYKGNTDSVLPTVVEVAPNVFMVYWSEPNSTKSNVVHVQNYNTGTVWTNIAAPDGKFYNMSGKMTVVD
;
A
#
# COMPACT_ATOMS: atom_id res chain seq x y z
N MET A 1 -0.14 -1.12 -14.69
CA MET A 1 0.66 -0.14 -15.49
C MET A 1 0.84 1.19 -14.76
N ALA A 2 -0.08 1.60 -13.91
CA ALA A 2 0.03 2.83 -13.14
C ALA A 2 1.29 2.89 -12.25
N ASP A 3 1.70 1.76 -11.68
CA ASP A 3 2.92 1.57 -10.89
C ASP A 3 4.23 1.60 -11.71
N THR A 4 4.12 1.47 -13.03
CA THR A 4 5.25 1.39 -13.97
C THR A 4 5.37 2.71 -14.74
N GLN A 5 5.44 3.80 -14.01
CA GLN A 5 5.32 5.16 -14.55
C GLN A 5 6.22 5.46 -15.74
N GLY A 6 5.58 5.98 -16.79
CA GLY A 6 6.21 6.50 -17.98
C GLY A 6 6.80 5.44 -18.92
N ASP A 7 7.28 5.92 -20.05
CA ASP A 7 7.80 5.09 -21.14
C ASP A 7 8.97 4.20 -20.71
N LYS A 8 9.92 4.74 -19.95
CA LYS A 8 11.07 3.98 -19.42
C LYS A 8 10.67 2.84 -18.48
N GLY A 9 9.59 3.00 -17.74
CA GLY A 9 9.04 1.96 -16.86
C GLY A 9 8.52 0.79 -17.68
N ILE A 10 7.73 1.07 -18.71
CA ILE A 10 7.19 0.06 -19.63
C ILE A 10 8.33 -0.67 -20.37
N GLU A 11 9.34 0.06 -20.82
CA GLU A 11 10.51 -0.55 -21.48
C GLU A 11 11.23 -1.55 -20.58
N ARG A 12 11.43 -1.19 -19.30
CA ARG A 12 12.01 -2.12 -18.31
C ARG A 12 11.14 -3.35 -18.13
N TRP A 13 9.83 -3.19 -18.07
CA TRP A 13 8.90 -4.31 -17.95
C TRP A 13 8.98 -5.23 -19.17
N GLN A 14 9.02 -4.69 -20.38
CA GLN A 14 9.21 -5.47 -21.61
C GLN A 14 10.52 -6.28 -21.58
N LYS A 15 11.63 -5.70 -21.09
CA LYS A 15 12.90 -6.43 -20.92
C LYS A 15 12.76 -7.61 -19.95
N VAL A 16 12.05 -7.43 -18.84
CA VAL A 16 11.79 -8.53 -17.88
C VAL A 16 10.94 -9.63 -18.51
N ILE A 17 9.88 -9.27 -19.24
CA ILE A 17 9.04 -10.26 -19.94
C ILE A 17 9.86 -11.03 -20.99
N SER A 18 10.73 -10.35 -21.74
CA SER A 18 11.61 -11.01 -22.71
C SER A 18 12.57 -12.00 -22.02
N ALA A 19 13.16 -11.60 -20.90
CA ALA A 19 14.00 -12.52 -20.12
C ALA A 19 13.22 -13.73 -19.58
N MET A 20 11.95 -13.54 -19.16
CA MET A 20 11.07 -14.65 -18.79
C MET A 20 10.78 -15.60 -19.97
N GLN A 21 10.60 -15.06 -21.17
CA GLN A 21 10.40 -15.87 -22.39
C GLN A 21 11.64 -16.71 -22.72
N GLU A 22 12.85 -16.17 -22.52
CA GLU A 22 14.12 -16.89 -22.75
C GLU A 22 14.27 -18.12 -21.84
N LEU A 23 13.64 -18.12 -20.65
CA LEU A 23 13.60 -19.28 -19.76
C LEU A 23 12.76 -20.43 -20.32
N ASN A 24 12.01 -20.21 -21.40
CA ASN A 24 11.12 -21.17 -22.04
C ASN A 24 10.21 -21.93 -21.04
N PRO A 25 9.42 -21.20 -20.20
CA PRO A 25 8.62 -21.83 -19.16
C PRO A 25 7.51 -22.68 -19.75
N ALA A 26 7.27 -23.86 -19.19
CA ALA A 26 6.14 -24.71 -19.57
C ALA A 26 4.79 -24.14 -19.12
N THR A 27 4.80 -23.37 -18.03
CA THR A 27 3.59 -22.78 -17.42
C THR A 27 3.91 -21.37 -16.92
N VAL A 28 2.99 -20.44 -17.14
CA VAL A 28 3.06 -19.08 -16.59
C VAL A 28 1.74 -18.78 -15.88
N ILE A 29 1.82 -18.41 -14.60
CA ILE A 29 0.66 -18.06 -13.77
C ILE A 29 0.66 -16.55 -13.62
N PRO A 30 -0.24 -15.80 -14.29
CA PRO A 30 -0.40 -14.37 -14.08
C PRO A 30 -0.99 -14.09 -12.68
N PHE A 31 -0.58 -13.00 -12.06
CA PHE A 31 -1.12 -12.62 -10.74
C PHE A 31 -2.59 -12.15 -10.82
N HIS A 32 -2.93 -11.38 -11.85
CA HIS A 32 -4.30 -10.95 -12.14
C HIS A 32 -4.79 -11.61 -13.42
N PHE A 33 -5.74 -12.52 -13.31
CA PHE A 33 -6.32 -13.24 -14.45
C PHE A 33 -7.79 -13.61 -14.18
N LEU A 34 -8.57 -13.71 -15.25
CA LEU A 34 -9.99 -14.02 -15.18
C LEU A 34 -10.31 -15.47 -15.50
N HIS A 35 -9.36 -16.22 -16.10
CA HIS A 35 -9.55 -17.58 -16.60
C HIS A 35 -8.30 -18.44 -16.34
N ASP A 36 -8.47 -19.74 -16.18
CA ASP A 36 -7.42 -20.72 -15.89
C ASP A 36 -6.49 -21.02 -17.10
N ASN A 37 -6.10 -19.98 -17.83
CA ASN A 37 -5.17 -20.13 -18.94
C ASN A 37 -3.74 -19.79 -18.47
N PHE A 38 -3.01 -20.80 -18.06
CA PHE A 38 -1.62 -20.70 -17.60
C PHE A 38 -0.59 -20.92 -18.73
N SER A 39 -0.98 -20.63 -19.96
CA SER A 39 -0.11 -20.76 -21.13
C SER A 39 1.02 -19.73 -21.12
N PRO A 40 2.25 -20.11 -21.51
CA PRO A 40 3.36 -19.17 -21.77
C PRO A 40 3.03 -18.09 -22.80
N ALA A 41 2.03 -18.28 -23.65
CA ALA A 41 1.55 -17.30 -24.63
C ALA A 41 1.16 -15.94 -23.97
N VAL A 42 0.83 -15.94 -22.68
CA VAL A 42 0.54 -14.71 -21.94
C VAL A 42 1.72 -13.73 -21.92
N LEU A 43 2.96 -14.22 -21.93
CA LEU A 43 4.16 -13.36 -21.99
C LEU A 43 4.24 -12.61 -23.33
N GLY A 44 3.97 -13.32 -24.44
CA GLY A 44 3.92 -12.70 -25.76
C GLY A 44 2.79 -11.68 -25.89
N PHE A 45 1.61 -12.03 -25.39
CA PHE A 45 0.48 -11.11 -25.33
C PHE A 45 0.82 -9.84 -24.54
N MET A 46 1.38 -9.98 -23.34
CA MET A 46 1.72 -8.85 -22.47
C MET A 46 2.79 -7.95 -23.13
N ASN A 47 3.80 -8.56 -23.75
CA ASN A 47 4.86 -7.79 -24.44
C ASN A 47 4.28 -6.97 -25.59
N LYS A 48 3.37 -7.57 -26.39
CA LYS A 48 2.66 -6.88 -27.45
C LYS A 48 1.76 -5.76 -26.91
N TYR A 49 0.97 -6.04 -25.87
CA TYR A 49 0.11 -5.05 -25.23
C TYR A 49 0.89 -3.82 -24.75
N LEU A 50 2.05 -4.04 -24.13
CA LEU A 50 2.92 -2.94 -23.68
C LEU A 50 3.49 -2.14 -24.84
N ALA A 51 3.86 -2.79 -25.96
CA ALA A 51 4.34 -2.11 -27.16
C ALA A 51 3.23 -1.24 -27.79
N ASP A 52 2.04 -1.79 -27.94
CA ASP A 52 0.89 -1.08 -28.49
C ASP A 52 0.47 0.09 -27.58
N TYR A 53 0.52 -0.09 -26.27
CA TYR A 53 0.24 0.99 -25.31
C TYR A 53 1.24 2.14 -25.44
N ARG A 54 2.56 1.85 -25.56
CA ARG A 54 3.59 2.88 -25.79
C ARG A 54 3.32 3.64 -27.09
N GLN A 55 2.99 2.91 -28.17
CA GLN A 55 2.72 3.52 -29.45
C GLN A 55 1.45 4.39 -29.42
N ALA A 56 0.38 3.90 -28.79
CA ALA A 56 -0.85 4.66 -28.59
C ALA A 56 -0.58 5.91 -27.73
N ALA A 57 0.14 5.76 -26.61
CA ALA A 57 0.48 6.87 -25.73
C ALA A 57 1.32 7.96 -26.42
N ALA A 58 2.25 7.58 -27.30
CA ALA A 58 3.05 8.54 -28.07
C ALA A 58 2.22 9.36 -29.09
N ARG A 59 1.09 8.82 -29.54
CA ARG A 59 0.21 9.46 -30.52
C ARG A 59 -0.96 10.23 -29.89
N SER A 60 -1.31 9.92 -28.65
CA SER A 60 -2.41 10.52 -27.92
C SER A 60 -1.96 11.80 -27.22
N LYS A 61 -2.76 12.85 -27.26
CA LYS A 61 -2.45 14.11 -26.56
C LYS A 61 -2.76 14.02 -25.05
N ASP A 62 -3.78 13.25 -24.69
CA ASP A 62 -4.30 13.11 -23.33
C ASP A 62 -4.71 11.66 -23.02
N ALA A 63 -5.17 11.43 -21.79
CA ALA A 63 -5.61 10.10 -21.36
C ALA A 63 -6.86 9.62 -22.11
N ALA A 64 -7.78 10.51 -22.46
CA ALA A 64 -9.01 10.14 -23.14
C ALA A 64 -8.73 9.56 -24.55
N GLU A 65 -7.82 10.18 -25.31
CA GLU A 65 -7.37 9.65 -26.60
C GLU A 65 -6.65 8.32 -26.45
N LEU A 66 -5.79 8.19 -25.43
CA LEU A 66 -5.08 6.94 -25.13
C LEU A 66 -6.04 5.81 -24.78
N ILE A 67 -7.05 6.09 -23.95
CA ILE A 67 -8.10 5.13 -23.56
C ILE A 67 -8.83 4.66 -24.83
N SER A 68 -9.32 5.58 -25.64
CA SER A 68 -10.03 5.26 -26.87
C SER A 68 -9.20 4.42 -27.85
N ALA A 69 -7.92 4.74 -27.99
CA ALA A 69 -7.00 3.98 -28.85
C ALA A 69 -6.80 2.54 -28.33
N MET A 70 -6.65 2.36 -27.02
CA MET A 70 -6.45 1.04 -26.43
C MET A 70 -7.74 0.20 -26.44
N GLU A 71 -8.90 0.81 -26.23
CA GLU A 71 -10.20 0.12 -26.35
C GLU A 71 -10.48 -0.34 -27.78
N ALA A 72 -10.08 0.44 -28.76
CA ALA A 72 -10.19 0.05 -30.17
C ALA A 72 -9.26 -1.13 -30.53
N LEU A 73 -8.04 -1.17 -29.97
CA LEU A 73 -7.08 -2.26 -30.19
C LEU A 73 -7.46 -3.54 -29.44
N TYR A 74 -8.08 -3.42 -28.27
CA TYR A 74 -8.38 -4.51 -27.36
C TYR A 74 -9.82 -4.49 -26.84
N PRO A 75 -10.83 -4.49 -27.72
CA PRO A 75 -12.24 -4.34 -27.33
C PRO A 75 -12.77 -5.46 -26.45
N GLN A 76 -12.12 -6.64 -26.48
CA GLN A 76 -12.51 -7.84 -25.74
C GLN A 76 -11.92 -7.91 -24.34
N LEU A 77 -10.97 -7.03 -23.97
CA LEU A 77 -10.36 -7.09 -22.67
C LEU A 77 -11.26 -6.50 -21.59
N ALA A 78 -11.30 -7.18 -20.44
CA ALA A 78 -11.83 -6.66 -19.20
C ALA A 78 -10.82 -5.70 -18.52
N GLY A 79 -11.22 -5.09 -17.39
CA GLY A 79 -10.33 -4.22 -16.63
C GLY A 79 -10.21 -2.80 -17.23
N ARG A 80 -11.28 -2.30 -17.86
CA ARG A 80 -11.32 -0.95 -18.46
C ARG A 80 -11.03 0.15 -17.45
N GLU A 81 -11.47 0.00 -16.20
CA GLU A 81 -11.21 0.96 -15.13
C GLU A 81 -9.73 1.05 -14.80
N ASP A 82 -9.05 -0.10 -14.68
CA ASP A 82 -7.61 -0.17 -14.43
C ASP A 82 -6.80 0.42 -15.58
N MET A 83 -7.21 0.16 -16.81
CA MET A 83 -6.59 0.72 -18.00
C MET A 83 -6.81 2.24 -18.07
N SER A 84 -8.02 2.71 -17.77
CA SER A 84 -8.37 4.14 -17.73
C SER A 84 -7.52 4.86 -16.67
N PHE A 85 -7.44 4.32 -15.46
CA PHE A 85 -6.59 4.87 -14.40
C PHE A 85 -5.12 4.89 -14.81
N SER A 86 -4.62 3.79 -15.40
CA SER A 86 -3.25 3.71 -15.89
C SER A 86 -2.94 4.74 -16.98
N ALA A 87 -3.89 5.02 -17.89
CA ALA A 87 -3.75 6.03 -18.92
C ALA A 87 -3.65 7.45 -18.34
N LYS A 88 -4.49 7.76 -17.35
CA LYS A 88 -4.44 9.06 -16.64
C LYS A 88 -3.12 9.26 -15.92
N VAL A 89 -2.64 8.24 -15.21
CA VAL A 89 -1.32 8.30 -14.54
C VAL A 89 -0.19 8.48 -15.57
N PHE A 90 -0.24 7.74 -16.68
CA PHE A 90 0.78 7.85 -17.73
C PHE A 90 0.84 9.23 -18.37
N LYS A 91 -0.32 9.88 -18.53
CA LYS A 91 -0.45 11.23 -19.09
C LYS A 91 -0.26 12.34 -18.06
N GLY A 92 -0.06 12.00 -16.78
CA GLY A 92 0.11 12.99 -15.69
C GLY A 92 -1.20 13.68 -15.28
N GLU A 93 -2.35 13.15 -15.64
CA GLU A 93 -3.68 13.65 -15.27
C GLU A 93 -4.16 13.08 -13.92
N GLU A 94 -3.53 12.02 -13.45
CA GLU A 94 -3.78 11.39 -12.16
C GLU A 94 -2.44 11.03 -11.52
N ASN A 95 -2.41 11.02 -10.19
CA ASN A 95 -1.21 10.60 -9.46
C ASN A 95 -1.32 9.14 -9.07
N TRP A 96 -0.31 8.34 -9.43
CA TRP A 96 -0.10 7.06 -8.80
C TRP A 96 0.27 7.29 -7.34
N LYS A 97 -0.60 6.89 -6.45
CA LYS A 97 -0.31 6.93 -5.02
C LYS A 97 0.67 5.81 -4.71
N ILE A 98 1.96 6.13 -4.77
CA ILE A 98 2.96 5.33 -4.07
C ILE A 98 2.52 5.36 -2.61
N PHE A 99 2.35 4.19 -1.99
CA PHE A 99 2.07 4.10 -0.56
C PHE A 99 3.02 5.03 0.17
N SER A 100 2.46 5.97 0.91
CA SER A 100 3.28 6.91 1.66
C SER A 100 4.12 6.12 2.65
N PRO A 101 5.43 6.35 2.76
CA PRO A 101 6.20 5.69 3.80
C PRO A 101 5.56 6.02 5.14
N TYR A 102 5.44 5.02 6.02
CA TYR A 102 4.89 5.24 7.36
C TYR A 102 5.69 6.31 8.06
N LEU A 103 5.05 7.47 8.30
CA LEU A 103 5.71 8.72 8.71
C LEU A 103 6.56 8.62 9.99
N PRO A 104 6.21 7.80 11.02
CA PRO A 104 7.00 7.75 12.25
C PRO A 104 8.23 6.81 12.20
N ILE A 105 8.57 6.21 11.06
CA ILE A 105 9.81 5.40 10.99
C ILE A 105 11.03 6.27 11.31
N GLY A 106 11.81 5.82 12.28
CA GLY A 106 12.96 6.55 12.82
C GLY A 106 12.59 7.69 13.79
N ARG A 107 11.29 7.82 14.13
CA ARG A 107 10.71 8.86 14.98
C ARG A 107 9.80 8.25 16.05
N ALA A 108 9.10 9.11 16.77
CA ALA A 108 8.04 8.71 17.67
C ALA A 108 6.74 9.46 17.39
N ILE A 109 5.63 8.88 17.84
CA ILE A 109 4.35 9.57 17.97
C ILE A 109 3.95 9.64 19.43
N LYS A 110 3.41 10.78 19.85
CA LYS A 110 2.61 10.89 21.06
C LYS A 110 1.17 10.57 20.70
N VAL A 111 0.56 9.62 21.41
CA VAL A 111 -0.85 9.27 21.32
C VAL A 111 -1.49 9.65 22.64
N ASP A 112 -2.49 10.53 22.60
CA ASP A 112 -3.13 11.11 23.77
C ASP A 112 -4.64 10.80 23.78
N PHE A 113 -5.07 10.01 24.75
CA PHE A 113 -6.47 9.60 24.96
C PHE A 113 -7.20 10.44 26.03
N GLY A 114 -6.57 11.52 26.51
CA GLY A 114 -7.10 12.40 27.55
C GLY A 114 -6.79 11.92 28.96
N ALA A 115 -7.23 10.72 29.33
CA ALA A 115 -6.96 10.13 30.67
C ALA A 115 -5.55 9.56 30.80
N PHE A 116 -4.88 9.28 29.71
CA PHE A 116 -3.51 8.78 29.63
C PHE A 116 -2.95 9.00 28.23
N ALA A 117 -1.62 9.01 28.13
CA ALA A 117 -0.93 9.15 26.87
C ALA A 117 0.24 8.16 26.77
N PHE A 118 0.62 7.83 25.53
CA PHE A 118 1.77 6.99 25.22
C PHE A 118 2.71 7.71 24.24
N ARG A 119 3.99 7.38 24.33
CA ARG A 119 4.96 7.64 23.29
C ARG A 119 5.30 6.32 22.61
N ASN A 120 5.03 6.23 21.31
CA ASN A 120 5.36 5.08 20.48
C ASN A 120 6.52 5.45 19.58
N SER A 121 7.67 4.80 19.76
CA SER A 121 8.91 5.06 19.01
C SER A 121 9.13 3.93 18.01
N PHE A 122 9.21 4.25 16.72
CA PHE A 122 9.36 3.29 15.64
C PHE A 122 10.81 3.29 15.15
N LYS A 123 11.54 2.21 15.40
CA LYS A 123 12.86 2.00 14.83
C LYS A 123 12.78 1.77 13.32
N ASP A 124 11.83 0.97 12.92
CA ASP A 124 11.48 0.64 11.53
C ASP A 124 10.01 0.20 11.46
N ALA A 125 9.55 -0.30 10.31
CA ALA A 125 8.16 -0.72 10.12
C ALA A 125 7.76 -1.96 10.94
N HIS A 126 8.72 -2.67 11.53
CA HIS A 126 8.52 -3.94 12.24
C HIS A 126 8.95 -3.90 13.71
N HIS A 127 9.55 -2.80 14.18
CA HIS A 127 10.03 -2.66 15.55
C HIS A 127 9.55 -1.34 16.16
N MET A 128 8.76 -1.45 17.22
CA MET A 128 8.25 -0.32 17.98
C MET A 128 8.49 -0.56 19.48
N THR A 129 8.83 0.51 20.21
CA THR A 129 8.79 0.54 21.67
C THR A 129 7.80 1.59 22.09
N PHE A 130 6.91 1.27 23.01
CA PHE A 130 6.03 2.25 23.61
C PHE A 130 6.37 2.51 25.08
N VAL A 131 6.02 3.71 25.57
CA VAL A 131 6.13 4.10 26.97
C VAL A 131 4.88 4.91 27.36
N GLY A 132 4.22 4.50 28.43
CA GLY A 132 3.14 5.28 29.04
C GLY A 132 3.70 6.55 29.66
N LEU A 133 3.16 7.70 29.29
CA LEU A 133 3.65 9.01 29.73
C LEU A 133 2.97 9.49 31.00
N ASP A 134 1.71 9.15 31.17
CA ASP A 134 0.87 9.61 32.29
C ASP A 134 -0.27 8.63 32.61
N GLY A 135 -1.15 9.04 33.54
CA GLY A 135 -2.30 8.24 33.97
C GLY A 135 -1.90 6.91 34.61
N ILE A 136 -2.81 5.95 34.55
CA ILE A 136 -2.63 4.60 35.12
C ILE A 136 -1.56 3.77 34.40
N TYR A 137 -1.13 4.18 33.22
CA TYR A 137 -0.11 3.50 32.42
C TYR A 137 1.26 4.16 32.49
N LYS A 138 1.44 5.17 33.33
CA LYS A 138 2.72 5.89 33.45
C LYS A 138 3.89 4.92 33.74
N GLY A 139 4.89 4.95 32.86
CA GLY A 139 6.08 4.08 32.96
C GLY A 139 5.86 2.67 32.42
N ASN A 140 4.64 2.26 32.06
CA ASN A 140 4.41 0.99 31.39
C ASN A 140 5.08 1.00 30.01
N THR A 141 5.86 -0.04 29.69
CA THR A 141 6.64 -0.11 28.43
C THR A 141 6.70 -1.53 27.90
N ASP A 142 6.75 -1.66 26.60
CA ASP A 142 7.07 -2.91 25.91
C ASP A 142 7.78 -2.62 24.58
N SER A 143 8.50 -3.62 24.08
CA SER A 143 9.06 -3.64 22.72
C SER A 143 8.30 -4.68 21.91
N VAL A 144 7.63 -4.23 20.85
CA VAL A 144 6.68 -5.01 20.11
C VAL A 144 7.00 -5.02 18.61
N LEU A 145 6.40 -5.97 17.89
CA LEU A 145 6.54 -6.12 16.44
C LEU A 145 5.24 -5.69 15.77
N PRO A 146 5.10 -4.43 15.38
CA PRO A 146 3.90 -3.96 14.72
C PRO A 146 3.81 -4.45 13.29
N THR A 147 2.58 -4.65 12.82
CA THR A 147 2.27 -4.70 11.39
C THR A 147 1.62 -3.38 11.00
N VAL A 148 2.12 -2.78 9.93
CA VAL A 148 1.67 -1.49 9.41
C VAL A 148 1.05 -1.68 8.03
N VAL A 149 -0.20 -1.27 7.86
CA VAL A 149 -0.94 -1.36 6.58
C VAL A 149 -1.54 0.00 6.27
N GLU A 150 -1.21 0.60 5.15
CA GLU A 150 -1.90 1.81 4.68
C GLU A 150 -3.29 1.41 4.15
N VAL A 151 -4.35 1.97 4.73
CA VAL A 151 -5.76 1.68 4.38
C VAL A 151 -6.40 2.81 3.57
N ALA A 152 -5.82 4.00 3.64
CA ALA A 152 -6.13 5.15 2.78
C ALA A 152 -4.91 6.10 2.79
N PRO A 153 -4.81 7.10 1.90
CA PRO A 153 -3.70 8.03 1.87
C PRO A 153 -3.43 8.68 3.23
N ASN A 154 -2.24 8.44 3.80
CA ASN A 154 -1.83 8.87 5.12
C ASN A 154 -2.74 8.36 6.27
N VAL A 155 -3.47 7.25 6.05
CA VAL A 155 -4.24 6.56 7.08
C VAL A 155 -3.72 5.14 7.19
N PHE A 156 -3.23 4.76 8.36
CA PHE A 156 -2.59 3.46 8.59
C PHE A 156 -3.33 2.68 9.66
N MET A 157 -3.55 1.40 9.38
CA MET A 157 -3.88 0.41 10.40
C MET A 157 -2.58 -0.18 10.93
N VAL A 158 -2.33 -0.04 12.23
CA VAL A 158 -1.12 -0.53 12.91
C VAL A 158 -1.57 -1.44 14.05
N TYR A 159 -1.11 -2.69 14.04
CA TYR A 159 -1.52 -3.64 15.08
C TYR A 159 -0.35 -4.46 15.59
N TRP A 160 -0.43 -4.82 16.88
CA TRP A 160 0.60 -5.57 17.59
C TRP A 160 0.05 -6.31 18.80
N SER A 161 0.85 -7.21 19.37
CA SER A 161 0.62 -7.83 20.66
C SER A 161 1.64 -7.32 21.69
N GLU A 162 1.25 -7.22 22.95
CA GLU A 162 2.06 -6.72 24.07
C GLU A 162 2.45 -7.86 25.02
N PRO A 163 3.41 -8.73 24.66
CA PRO A 163 3.68 -9.97 25.40
C PRO A 163 4.31 -9.77 26.78
N ASN A 164 5.02 -8.65 27.00
CA ASN A 164 5.77 -8.42 28.23
C ASN A 164 5.13 -7.40 29.16
N SER A 165 4.06 -6.69 28.72
CA SER A 165 3.35 -5.69 29.50
C SER A 165 1.91 -6.13 29.81
N THR A 166 0.94 -5.64 29.04
CA THR A 166 -0.49 -5.88 29.32
C THR A 166 -0.99 -7.24 28.81
N LYS A 167 -0.24 -7.93 27.98
CA LYS A 167 -0.62 -9.15 27.24
C LYS A 167 -1.87 -8.96 26.35
N SER A 168 -2.12 -7.73 25.97
CA SER A 168 -3.22 -7.35 25.10
C SER A 168 -2.83 -7.41 23.63
N ASN A 169 -3.85 -7.50 22.78
CA ASN A 169 -3.69 -7.22 21.34
C ASN A 169 -4.28 -5.84 21.05
N VAL A 170 -3.53 -5.03 20.34
CA VAL A 170 -3.86 -3.63 20.06
C VAL A 170 -3.95 -3.39 18.57
N VAL A 171 -4.97 -2.66 18.15
CA VAL A 171 -5.13 -2.16 16.79
C VAL A 171 -5.33 -0.64 16.86
N HIS A 172 -4.48 0.10 16.15
CA HIS A 172 -4.66 1.52 15.89
C HIS A 172 -5.11 1.75 14.45
N VAL A 173 -6.02 2.68 14.24
CA VAL A 173 -6.20 3.36 12.95
C VAL A 173 -5.70 4.78 13.14
N GLN A 174 -4.59 5.10 12.50
CA GLN A 174 -3.84 6.35 12.63
C GLN A 174 -4.07 7.22 11.40
N ASN A 175 -4.76 8.34 11.54
CA ASN A 175 -5.02 9.28 10.45
C ASN A 175 -4.09 10.50 10.57
N TYR A 176 -3.04 10.54 9.77
CA TYR A 176 -2.06 11.63 9.76
C TYR A 176 -2.57 12.91 9.09
N ASN A 177 -3.67 12.84 8.32
CA ASN A 177 -4.28 14.03 7.75
C ASN A 177 -5.00 14.89 8.82
N THR A 178 -5.48 14.24 9.89
CA THR A 178 -6.27 14.89 10.96
C THR A 178 -5.59 14.86 12.32
N GLY A 179 -4.51 14.09 12.48
CA GLY A 179 -3.87 13.85 13.77
C GLY A 179 -4.76 13.05 14.74
N THR A 180 -5.62 12.18 14.23
CA THR A 180 -6.54 11.38 15.04
C THR A 180 -6.13 9.91 15.03
N VAL A 181 -6.30 9.24 16.17
CA VAL A 181 -6.12 7.80 16.30
C VAL A 181 -7.38 7.17 16.89
N TRP A 182 -7.78 6.03 16.35
CA TRP A 182 -8.77 5.13 16.94
C TRP A 182 -8.06 3.86 17.38
N THR A 183 -8.38 3.40 18.57
CA THR A 183 -7.71 2.25 19.20
C THR A 183 -8.73 1.21 19.62
N ASN A 184 -8.46 -0.04 19.27
CA ASN A 184 -9.17 -1.21 19.77
C ASN A 184 -8.16 -2.10 20.50
N ILE A 185 -8.50 -2.51 21.72
CA ILE A 185 -7.66 -3.33 22.57
C ILE A 185 -8.45 -4.56 23.02
N ALA A 186 -7.98 -5.74 22.65
CA ALA A 186 -8.46 -7.01 23.19
C ALA A 186 -7.57 -7.40 24.39
N ALA A 187 -8.11 -7.27 25.58
CA ALA A 187 -7.40 -7.60 26.82
C ALA A 187 -7.47 -9.10 27.14
N PRO A 188 -6.51 -9.65 27.90
CA PRO A 188 -6.44 -11.08 28.20
C PRO A 188 -7.58 -11.59 29.09
N ASP A 189 -8.29 -10.70 29.80
CA ASP A 189 -9.48 -11.01 30.58
C ASP A 189 -10.77 -11.08 29.74
N GLY A 190 -10.66 -11.00 28.41
CA GLY A 190 -11.77 -11.03 27.45
C GLY A 190 -12.48 -9.69 27.26
N LYS A 191 -12.04 -8.63 27.93
CA LYS A 191 -12.58 -7.28 27.69
C LYS A 191 -12.07 -6.70 26.40
N PHE A 192 -12.92 -5.89 25.78
CA PHE A 192 -12.61 -5.19 24.55
C PHE A 192 -12.83 -3.68 24.74
N TYR A 193 -11.75 -2.91 24.60
CA TYR A 193 -11.76 -1.47 24.78
C TYR A 193 -11.70 -0.76 23.44
N ASN A 194 -12.54 0.27 23.30
CA ASN A 194 -12.55 1.15 22.13
C ASN A 194 -12.38 2.59 22.59
N MET A 195 -11.45 3.30 21.98
CA MET A 195 -11.21 4.71 22.30
C MET A 195 -10.67 5.47 21.10
N SER A 196 -10.78 6.78 21.15
CA SER A 196 -10.16 7.67 20.19
C SER A 196 -9.31 8.71 20.90
N GLY A 197 -8.30 9.20 20.24
CA GLY A 197 -7.37 10.18 20.79
C GLY A 197 -6.75 11.07 19.72
N LYS A 198 -5.90 11.97 20.17
CA LYS A 198 -5.06 12.80 19.30
C LYS A 198 -3.68 12.19 19.14
N MET A 199 -3.10 12.43 17.99
CA MET A 199 -1.79 11.91 17.64
C MET A 199 -0.93 13.02 17.07
N THR A 200 0.32 13.10 17.52
CA THR A 200 1.34 14.02 16.99
C THR A 200 2.65 13.27 16.78
N VAL A 201 3.32 13.55 15.67
CA VAL A 201 4.70 13.09 15.46
C VAL A 201 5.61 13.93 16.36
N VAL A 202 6.49 13.28 17.09
CA VAL A 202 7.46 13.90 18.00
C VAL A 202 8.85 13.36 17.70
N ASP A 203 9.85 14.18 17.91
CA ASP A 203 11.26 13.82 17.69
C ASP A 203 11.84 13.02 18.86
#